data_f4907734c4fc57e387c4e2301420096b
#
_entry.id   f4907734c4fc57e387c4e2301420096b
#
_cell.length_a   1.000
_cell.length_b   1.000
_cell.length_c   1.000
_cell.angle_alpha   90.00
_cell.angle_beta   90.00
_cell.angle_gamma   90.00
#
_symmetry.space_group_name_H-M   'P 1'
#
loop_
_entity.id
_entity.type
_entity.pdbx_description
1 polymer ?
#
loop_
_entity_poly.entity_id
_entity_poly.type
_entity_poly.pdbx_seq_one_letter_code
_entity_poly.pdbx_strand_id
1 'polypeptide(L)'
;TEYNVRFGDPECQVLMLRLKSDIVDLILGTIHGNISSIKTNWANNHAATVVMASLGYPNEYKKGTKIKNLELAGNENDIEIFHAGTELKDTELCAVGGRVLSITGTGNDLQAALNKIYTAIDKIDWPESTFRKDIGWRAINNG
;
A
#
# COMPACT_ATOMS: atom_id res chain seq x y z
N THR A 1 -17.34 7.46 -11.39
CA THR A 1 -16.03 8.12 -11.32
C THR A 1 -16.05 9.10 -10.18
N GLU A 2 -15.01 9.13 -9.35
CA GLU A 2 -14.86 10.01 -8.21
C GLU A 2 -13.63 10.90 -8.41
N TYR A 3 -13.75 12.18 -8.06
CA TYR A 3 -12.63 13.12 -8.04
C TYR A 3 -12.28 13.46 -6.59
N ASN A 4 -11.13 12.97 -6.14
CA ASN A 4 -10.63 13.28 -4.81
C ASN A 4 -9.80 14.58 -4.85
N VAL A 5 -10.05 15.50 -3.93
CA VAL A 5 -9.21 16.68 -3.73
C VAL A 5 -8.03 16.43 -2.78
N ARG A 6 -7.72 15.18 -2.59
CA ARG A 6 -6.63 14.65 -1.76
C ARG A 6 -6.13 13.36 -2.41
N PHE A 7 -4.99 12.84 -1.96
CA PHE A 7 -4.54 11.53 -2.40
C PHE A 7 -5.56 10.44 -2.04
N GLY A 8 -5.79 9.51 -2.98
CA GLY A 8 -6.63 8.35 -2.74
C GLY A 8 -5.96 7.36 -1.77
N ASP A 9 -6.75 6.56 -1.08
CA ASP A 9 -6.29 5.47 -0.24
C ASP A 9 -6.91 4.17 -0.79
N PRO A 10 -6.12 3.23 -1.26
CA PRO A 10 -4.66 3.05 -1.16
C PRO A 10 -3.83 3.57 -2.36
N GLU A 11 -4.32 4.50 -3.16
CA GLU A 11 -3.65 5.02 -4.36
C GLU A 11 -2.33 5.74 -4.02
N CYS A 12 -2.29 6.50 -2.92
CA CYS A 12 -1.14 7.28 -2.50
C CYS A 12 0.11 6.42 -2.32
N GLN A 13 -0.01 5.23 -1.76
CA GLN A 13 1.09 4.31 -1.52
C GLN A 13 1.81 3.94 -2.82
N VAL A 14 1.05 3.64 -3.87
CA VAL A 14 1.61 3.32 -5.20
C VAL A 14 2.29 4.53 -5.83
N LEU A 15 1.67 5.71 -5.72
CA LEU A 15 2.23 6.95 -6.26
C LEU A 15 3.57 7.30 -5.58
N MET A 16 3.63 7.19 -4.26
CA MET A 16 4.84 7.51 -3.49
C MET A 16 6.00 6.58 -3.81
N LEU A 17 5.77 5.28 -4.03
CA LEU A 17 6.84 4.36 -4.42
C LEU A 17 7.41 4.67 -5.82
N ARG A 18 6.60 5.21 -6.71
CA ARG A 18 7.03 5.54 -8.06
C ARG A 18 7.58 6.95 -8.23
N LEU A 19 7.22 7.88 -7.35
CA LEU A 19 7.69 9.25 -7.43
C LEU A 19 9.17 9.34 -7.07
N LYS A 20 10.00 9.84 -8.00
CA LYS A 20 11.44 10.09 -7.80
C LYS A 20 11.74 11.54 -7.43
N SER A 21 10.83 12.46 -7.75
CA SER A 21 10.93 13.87 -7.35
C SER A 21 10.52 14.03 -5.89
N ASP A 22 11.05 15.05 -5.24
CA ASP A 22 10.60 15.41 -3.89
C ASP A 22 9.16 15.92 -3.92
N ILE A 23 8.29 15.28 -3.15
CA ILE A 23 6.87 15.66 -3.04
C ILE A 23 6.70 17.05 -2.42
N VAL A 24 7.61 17.48 -1.55
CA VAL A 24 7.57 18.79 -0.90
C VAL A 24 7.77 19.89 -1.93
N ASP A 25 8.69 19.73 -2.89
CA ASP A 25 8.90 20.69 -3.98
C ASP A 25 7.63 20.85 -4.83
N LEU A 26 6.93 19.74 -5.11
CA LEU A 26 5.66 19.78 -5.86
C LEU A 26 4.56 20.49 -5.08
N ILE A 27 4.45 20.27 -3.76
CA ILE A 27 3.50 20.94 -2.90
C ILE A 27 3.80 22.45 -2.83
N LEU A 28 5.05 22.82 -2.59
CA LEU A 28 5.48 24.22 -2.56
C LEU A 28 5.25 24.91 -3.91
N GLY A 29 5.55 24.22 -5.01
CA GLY A 29 5.27 24.74 -6.35
C GLY A 29 3.79 25.00 -6.60
N THR A 30 2.92 24.16 -6.04
CA THR A 30 1.47 24.36 -6.10
C THR A 30 1.04 25.59 -5.28
N ILE A 31 1.55 25.74 -4.06
CA ILE A 31 1.25 26.87 -3.17
C ILE A 31 1.72 28.20 -3.79
N HIS A 32 2.89 28.22 -4.41
CA HIS A 32 3.47 29.40 -5.02
C HIS A 32 2.97 29.68 -6.44
N GLY A 33 2.12 28.83 -7.00
CA GLY A 33 1.55 28.97 -8.34
C GLY A 33 2.54 28.76 -9.49
N ASN A 34 3.67 28.08 -9.24
CA ASN A 34 4.72 27.81 -10.23
C ASN A 34 4.93 26.32 -10.54
N ILE A 35 3.95 25.48 -10.25
CA ILE A 35 4.02 24.02 -10.46
C ILE A 35 4.39 23.64 -11.91
N SER A 36 3.99 24.45 -12.90
CA SER A 36 4.31 24.21 -14.31
C SER A 36 5.81 24.26 -14.63
N SER A 37 6.63 24.91 -13.79
CA SER A 37 8.09 24.96 -13.94
C SER A 37 8.81 23.78 -13.32
N ILE A 38 8.13 22.95 -12.54
CA ILE A 38 8.71 21.83 -11.82
C ILE A 38 8.59 20.54 -12.65
N LYS A 39 9.72 19.91 -12.96
CA LYS A 39 9.75 18.62 -13.65
C LYS A 39 9.51 17.49 -12.67
N THR A 40 8.50 16.68 -12.96
CA THR A 40 8.23 15.46 -12.18
C THR A 40 8.95 14.28 -12.81
N ASN A 41 9.72 13.55 -12.01
CA ASN A 41 10.39 12.33 -12.42
C ASN A 41 9.72 11.13 -11.77
N TRP A 42 9.45 10.11 -12.56
CA TRP A 42 8.83 8.86 -12.12
C TRP A 42 9.76 7.67 -12.37
N ALA A 43 9.69 6.67 -11.52
CA ALA A 43 10.33 5.38 -11.77
C ALA A 43 9.63 4.68 -12.95
N ASN A 44 10.42 3.96 -13.76
CA ASN A 44 9.89 3.20 -14.92
C ASN A 44 9.29 1.84 -14.53
N ASN A 45 9.47 1.40 -13.26
CA ASN A 45 8.90 0.16 -12.77
C ASN A 45 7.38 0.25 -12.61
N HIS A 46 6.74 -0.90 -12.53
CA HIS A 46 5.35 -1.05 -12.15
C HIS A 46 5.22 -1.12 -10.63
N ALA A 47 4.10 -0.67 -10.09
CA ALA A 47 3.80 -0.78 -8.67
C ALA A 47 2.35 -1.18 -8.45
N ALA A 48 2.11 -1.93 -7.38
CA ALA A 48 0.78 -2.31 -6.93
C ALA A 48 0.72 -2.27 -5.40
N THR A 49 -0.49 -2.27 -4.87
CA THR A 49 -0.74 -2.38 -3.43
C THR A 49 -1.92 -3.31 -3.17
N VAL A 50 -1.80 -4.12 -2.13
CA VAL A 50 -2.88 -4.98 -1.64
C VAL A 50 -3.18 -4.59 -0.20
N VAL A 51 -4.44 -4.24 0.06
CA VAL A 51 -4.89 -3.91 1.41
C VAL A 51 -5.26 -5.17 2.16
N MET A 52 -4.67 -5.37 3.32
CA MET A 52 -5.09 -6.35 4.31
C MET A 52 -6.07 -5.69 5.28
N ALA A 53 -7.27 -6.23 5.36
CA ALA A 53 -8.35 -5.75 6.19
C ALA A 53 -8.69 -6.75 7.30
N SER A 54 -9.30 -6.29 8.38
CA SER A 54 -9.85 -7.17 9.40
C SER A 54 -10.98 -8.02 8.82
N LEU A 55 -10.98 -9.31 9.12
CA LEU A 55 -12.01 -10.25 8.66
C LEU A 55 -13.40 -9.77 9.12
N GLY A 56 -14.32 -9.65 8.17
CA GLY A 56 -15.66 -9.07 8.37
C GLY A 56 -15.82 -7.64 7.86
N TYR A 57 -14.73 -6.88 7.69
CA TYR A 57 -14.82 -5.53 7.10
C TYR A 57 -15.45 -5.58 5.67
N PRO A 58 -16.37 -4.63 5.30
CA PRO A 58 -16.73 -3.38 5.99
C PRO A 58 -17.80 -3.51 7.08
N ASN A 59 -18.30 -4.72 7.36
CA ASN A 59 -19.25 -4.97 8.44
C ASN A 59 -18.50 -5.09 9.79
N GLU A 60 -19.12 -5.77 10.75
CA GLU A 60 -18.51 -5.97 12.07
C GLU A 60 -17.24 -6.82 11.99
N TYR A 61 -16.20 -6.40 12.70
CA TYR A 61 -14.91 -7.10 12.79
C TYR A 61 -14.33 -7.00 14.19
N LYS A 62 -13.49 -7.97 14.55
CA LYS A 62 -12.79 -8.02 15.82
C LYS A 62 -11.62 -7.03 15.83
N LYS A 63 -11.54 -6.20 16.88
CA LYS A 63 -10.41 -5.28 17.14
C LYS A 63 -9.41 -5.88 18.09
N GLY A 64 -8.16 -5.41 18.03
CA GLY A 64 -7.09 -5.84 18.93
C GLY A 64 -6.52 -7.22 18.61
N THR A 65 -6.72 -7.72 17.37
CA THR A 65 -6.10 -8.96 16.92
C THR A 65 -4.62 -8.74 16.62
N LYS A 66 -3.77 -9.72 17.00
CA LYS A 66 -2.30 -9.59 16.91
C LYS A 66 -1.81 -9.86 15.50
N ILE A 67 -0.89 -9.02 15.06
CA ILE A 67 -0.18 -9.16 13.78
C ILE A 67 1.26 -9.53 14.10
N LYS A 68 1.74 -10.66 13.56
CA LYS A 68 3.09 -11.16 13.78
C LYS A 68 3.84 -11.28 12.46
N ASN A 69 5.17 -11.46 12.55
CA ASN A 69 6.05 -11.70 11.42
C ASN A 69 6.08 -10.57 10.38
N LEU A 70 5.66 -9.36 10.75
CA LEU A 70 5.64 -8.23 9.81
C LEU A 70 7.05 -7.89 9.30
N GLU A 71 8.07 -8.04 10.15
CA GLU A 71 9.47 -7.83 9.78
C GLU A 71 9.93 -8.79 8.68
N LEU A 72 9.47 -10.06 8.73
CA LEU A 72 9.81 -11.04 7.69
C LEU A 72 9.22 -10.66 6.33
N ALA A 73 8.03 -10.08 6.32
CA ALA A 73 7.41 -9.55 5.11
C ALA A 73 8.10 -8.26 4.61
N GLY A 74 8.45 -7.37 5.53
CA GLY A 74 9.11 -6.09 5.22
C GLY A 74 10.58 -6.24 4.75
N ASN A 75 11.22 -7.37 5.02
CA ASN A 75 12.57 -7.66 4.53
C ASN A 75 12.60 -8.17 3.08
N GLU A 76 11.44 -8.35 2.43
CA GLU A 76 11.40 -8.67 1.01
C GLU A 76 11.82 -7.47 0.17
N ASN A 77 12.62 -7.75 -0.85
CA ASN A 77 13.09 -6.71 -1.77
C ASN A 77 11.92 -6.06 -2.52
N ASP A 78 11.98 -4.75 -2.63
CA ASP A 78 10.96 -3.94 -3.35
C ASP A 78 9.56 -4.00 -2.73
N ILE A 79 9.46 -4.30 -1.43
CA ILE A 79 8.22 -4.28 -0.64
C ILE A 79 8.29 -3.18 0.41
N GLU A 80 7.21 -2.43 0.51
CA GLU A 80 6.94 -1.46 1.58
C GLU A 80 5.61 -1.78 2.24
N ILE A 81 5.59 -1.73 3.57
CA ILE A 81 4.39 -2.00 4.37
C ILE A 81 3.93 -0.71 5.03
N PHE A 82 2.77 -0.23 4.60
CA PHE A 82 2.15 0.96 5.18
C PHE A 82 1.13 0.57 6.24
N HIS A 83 1.23 1.24 7.39
CA HIS A 83 0.31 1.07 8.50
C HIS A 83 -0.89 2.02 8.34
N ALA A 84 -2.10 1.48 8.60
CA ALA A 84 -3.34 2.24 8.68
C ALA A 84 -4.01 2.00 10.04
N GLY A 85 -4.87 1.01 10.16
CA GLY A 85 -5.57 0.69 11.41
C GLY A 85 -4.76 -0.21 12.33
N THR A 86 -3.53 0.16 12.67
CA THR A 86 -2.65 -0.57 13.59
C THR A 86 -2.38 0.21 14.87
N GLU A 87 -2.11 -0.49 15.96
CA GLU A 87 -1.70 0.08 17.25
C GLU A 87 -0.67 -0.84 17.91
N LEU A 88 0.35 -0.25 18.52
CA LEU A 88 1.30 -1.00 19.33
C LEU A 88 0.78 -1.08 20.77
N LYS A 89 0.50 -2.28 21.28
CA LYS A 89 0.06 -2.55 22.64
C LYS A 89 1.05 -3.47 23.34
N ASP A 90 1.64 -2.99 24.41
CA ASP A 90 2.59 -3.79 25.22
C ASP A 90 3.63 -4.54 24.36
N THR A 91 4.22 -3.84 23.38
CA THR A 91 5.19 -4.38 22.38
C THR A 91 4.59 -5.29 21.29
N GLU A 92 3.29 -5.54 21.30
CA GLU A 92 2.61 -6.33 20.27
C GLU A 92 1.88 -5.43 19.27
N LEU A 93 2.08 -5.68 17.99
CA LEU A 93 1.34 -4.98 16.94
C LEU A 93 -0.07 -5.56 16.82
N CYS A 94 -1.07 -4.70 16.93
CA CYS A 94 -2.48 -5.09 16.90
C CYS A 94 -3.25 -4.37 15.78
N ALA A 95 -4.19 -5.09 15.17
CA ALA A 95 -5.17 -4.52 14.25
C ALA A 95 -6.32 -3.89 15.03
N VAL A 96 -6.56 -2.59 14.84
CA VAL A 96 -7.61 -1.82 15.52
C VAL A 96 -8.60 -1.15 14.55
N GLY A 97 -8.32 -1.20 13.26
CA GLY A 97 -9.15 -0.65 12.18
C GLY A 97 -9.74 -1.71 11.25
N GLY A 98 -10.56 -1.27 10.30
CA GLY A 98 -11.09 -2.13 9.24
C GLY A 98 -10.04 -2.42 8.17
N ARG A 99 -9.48 -1.37 7.54
CA ARG A 99 -8.26 -1.47 6.72
C ARG A 99 -7.05 -1.27 7.62
N VAL A 100 -6.10 -2.18 7.58
CA VAL A 100 -5.07 -2.29 8.61
C VAL A 100 -3.66 -2.14 8.08
N LEU A 101 -3.34 -2.85 7.00
CA LEU A 101 -2.04 -2.76 6.33
C LEU A 101 -2.24 -2.58 4.82
N SER A 102 -1.31 -1.89 4.17
CA SER A 102 -1.19 -1.87 2.72
C SER A 102 0.19 -2.42 2.35
N ILE A 103 0.21 -3.61 1.75
CA ILE A 103 1.45 -4.22 1.27
C ILE A 103 1.65 -3.75 -0.16
N THR A 104 2.68 -2.93 -0.35
CA THR A 104 2.93 -2.25 -1.63
C THR A 104 4.26 -2.73 -2.19
N GLY A 105 4.29 -3.07 -3.46
CA GLY A 105 5.50 -3.60 -4.08
C GLY A 105 5.74 -3.05 -5.46
N THR A 106 7.01 -3.15 -5.91
CA THR A 106 7.41 -2.77 -7.26
C THR A 106 8.02 -3.93 -8.03
N GLY A 107 7.94 -3.87 -9.35
CA GLY A 107 8.49 -4.89 -10.24
C GLY A 107 8.71 -4.39 -11.67
N ASN A 108 9.39 -5.18 -12.47
CA ASN A 108 9.63 -4.86 -13.88
C ASN A 108 8.32 -4.83 -14.70
N ASP A 109 7.34 -5.59 -14.26
CA ASP A 109 5.96 -5.58 -14.75
C ASP A 109 4.99 -5.71 -13.57
N LEU A 110 3.69 -5.59 -13.86
CA LEU A 110 2.65 -5.63 -12.84
C LEU A 110 2.55 -7.01 -12.17
N GLN A 111 2.73 -8.09 -12.94
CA GLN A 111 2.67 -9.45 -12.40
C GLN A 111 3.83 -9.71 -11.43
N ALA A 112 5.04 -9.25 -11.75
CA ALA A 112 6.20 -9.37 -10.88
C ALA A 112 6.00 -8.58 -9.56
N ALA A 113 5.44 -7.38 -9.62
CA ALA A 113 5.09 -6.60 -8.43
C ALA A 113 4.08 -7.34 -7.55
N LEU A 114 3.00 -7.88 -8.14
CA LEU A 114 1.97 -8.62 -7.42
C LEU A 114 2.50 -9.92 -6.81
N ASN A 115 3.34 -10.66 -7.51
CA ASN A 115 3.94 -11.89 -6.98
C ASN A 115 4.75 -11.60 -5.71
N LYS A 116 5.55 -10.53 -5.69
CA LYS A 116 6.28 -10.11 -4.49
C LYS A 116 5.35 -9.74 -3.35
N ILE A 117 4.29 -8.97 -3.65
CA ILE A 117 3.30 -8.56 -2.65
C ILE A 117 2.64 -9.76 -2.00
N TYR A 118 2.15 -10.73 -2.77
CA TYR A 118 1.50 -11.91 -2.21
C TYR A 118 2.49 -12.81 -1.46
N THR A 119 3.73 -12.93 -1.93
CA THR A 119 4.80 -13.62 -1.18
C THR A 119 5.06 -12.97 0.19
N ALA A 120 5.05 -11.64 0.25
CA ALA A 120 5.20 -10.91 1.51
C ALA A 120 3.97 -11.10 2.42
N ILE A 121 2.76 -11.06 1.88
CA ILE A 121 1.52 -11.31 2.62
C ILE A 121 1.52 -12.70 3.24
N ASP A 122 1.96 -13.72 2.54
CA ASP A 122 2.00 -15.11 3.03
C ASP A 122 2.94 -15.31 4.23
N LYS A 123 3.87 -14.35 4.48
CA LYS A 123 4.74 -14.37 5.66
C LYS A 123 4.11 -13.74 6.90
N ILE A 124 3.05 -12.93 6.72
CA ILE A 124 2.38 -12.25 7.82
C ILE A 124 1.47 -13.22 8.56
N ASP A 125 1.72 -13.43 9.85
CA ASP A 125 0.86 -14.24 10.71
C ASP A 125 -0.24 -13.37 11.33
N TRP A 126 -1.37 -13.28 10.62
CA TRP A 126 -2.57 -12.60 11.07
C TRP A 126 -3.84 -13.30 10.54
N PRO A 127 -4.30 -14.38 11.24
CA PRO A 127 -5.42 -15.21 10.80
C PRO A 127 -6.75 -14.46 10.66
N GLU A 128 -6.94 -13.39 11.42
CA GLU A 128 -8.16 -12.57 11.37
C GLU A 128 -8.11 -11.52 10.26
N SER A 129 -7.28 -11.72 9.25
CA SER A 129 -7.18 -10.85 8.08
C SER A 129 -8.00 -11.35 6.89
N THR A 130 -8.31 -10.43 6.00
CA THR A 130 -8.82 -10.72 4.66
C THR A 130 -8.17 -9.77 3.65
N PHE A 131 -7.96 -10.24 2.43
CA PHE A 131 -7.46 -9.43 1.33
C PHE A 131 -7.92 -10.00 -0.01
N ARG A 132 -7.91 -9.17 -1.04
CA ARG A 132 -8.26 -9.58 -2.40
C ARG A 132 -7.08 -10.28 -3.06
N LYS A 133 -7.35 -11.42 -3.70
CA LYS A 133 -6.35 -12.21 -4.45
C LYS A 133 -6.32 -11.89 -5.94
N ASP A 134 -7.17 -10.99 -6.40
CA ASP A 134 -7.41 -10.65 -7.81
C ASP A 134 -7.04 -9.20 -8.16
N ILE A 135 -6.21 -8.54 -7.35
CA ILE A 135 -5.77 -7.17 -7.63
C ILE A 135 -5.00 -7.13 -8.95
N GLY A 136 -5.32 -6.14 -9.79
CA GLY A 136 -4.63 -5.93 -11.06
C GLY A 136 -5.03 -6.87 -12.22
N TRP A 137 -5.89 -7.87 -12.01
CA TRP A 137 -6.23 -8.89 -13.01
C TRP A 137 -6.70 -8.31 -14.36
N ARG A 138 -7.41 -7.18 -14.34
CA ARG A 138 -7.86 -6.52 -15.57
C ARG A 138 -6.71 -5.93 -16.38
N ALA A 139 -5.73 -5.34 -15.70
CA ALA A 139 -4.57 -4.75 -16.35
C ALA A 139 -3.60 -5.82 -16.90
N ILE A 140 -3.54 -6.99 -16.25
CA ILE A 140 -2.71 -8.12 -16.71
C ILE A 140 -3.33 -8.79 -17.93
N ASN A 141 -4.65 -8.97 -17.96
CA ASN A 141 -5.33 -9.71 -19.04
C ASN A 141 -5.63 -8.86 -20.29
N ASN A 142 -5.54 -7.54 -20.21
CA ASN A 142 -5.84 -6.59 -21.30
C ASN A 142 -4.61 -5.80 -21.75
N GLY A 143 -3.41 -6.18 -21.28
CA GLY A 143 -2.14 -5.55 -21.63
C GLY A 143 -1.40 -6.25 -22.77
#